data_5c2e1eec0f472cc655fff7aaa5c31a95
#
_entry.id   5c2e1eec0f472cc655fff7aaa5c31a95
#
_cell.length_a   1.000
_cell.length_b   1.000
_cell.length_c   1.000
_cell.angle_alpha   90.00
_cell.angle_beta   90.00
_cell.angle_gamma   90.00
#
_symmetry.space_group_name_H-M   'P 1'
#
loop_
_entity.id
_entity.type
_entity.pdbx_description
1 polymer ?
#
loop_
_entity_poly.entity_id
_entity_poly.type
_entity_poly.pdbx_seq_one_letter_code
_entity_poly.pdbx_strand_id
1 'polypeptide(L)'
;QQAFNRNSLTIFIGILVVFNGCISAAALANGFVGYLQVFVAVPAWAAIIAVTLALGLLAIWGIGQSVITAAVITLIEIGGLILIIWVTRSDLATFPARLDEFTPGLDGTLWLGILSGSFLAFYAFIGFEDMVNVAEEVKDVEKNLPRAIIITLGLTTLIYFLVTLAAVLSVTPEQLGQQSAPLSYIYSSKTGSDATLISLISIFAIVNGGLIQMIMASRVLYGMSRQSMIPVALKFMADINPRTQTPIKATLLVMLLVSVLALSYAIESLAETTSLMILIIATVVNGALIRIKLKTGNEVSPQGIRVPMAAPIIGLTISFCFALMIANDLFN
;
A
#
# COMPACT_ATOMS: atom_id res chain seq x y z
N GLN A 1 -6.36 -21.91 4.81
CA GLN A 1 -7.18 -23.12 5.02
C GLN A 1 -6.32 -24.27 5.53
N GLN A 2 -5.17 -24.55 4.90
CA GLN A 2 -4.27 -25.66 5.25
C GLN A 2 -3.81 -25.66 6.73
N ALA A 3 -3.52 -24.47 7.29
CA ALA A 3 -3.03 -24.36 8.66
C ALA A 3 -4.09 -24.68 9.72
N PHE A 4 -5.30 -24.13 9.58
CA PHE A 4 -6.32 -24.15 10.62
C PHE A 4 -7.51 -25.06 10.30
N ASN A 5 -7.68 -25.48 9.06
CA ASN A 5 -8.81 -26.27 8.54
C ASN A 5 -10.19 -25.66 8.93
N ARG A 6 -10.29 -24.30 8.89
CA ARG A 6 -11.49 -23.55 9.23
C ARG A 6 -11.88 -22.62 8.08
N ASN A 7 -12.99 -22.90 7.45
CA ASN A 7 -13.52 -22.08 6.34
C ASN A 7 -13.87 -20.66 6.79
N SER A 8 -14.42 -20.49 7.99
CA SER A 8 -14.79 -19.17 8.53
C SER A 8 -13.59 -18.23 8.64
N LEU A 9 -12.43 -18.72 9.06
CA LEU A 9 -11.20 -17.90 9.13
C LEU A 9 -10.72 -17.50 7.73
N THR A 10 -10.80 -18.42 6.76
CA THR A 10 -10.42 -18.14 5.37
C THR A 10 -11.34 -17.07 4.76
N ILE A 11 -12.64 -17.17 5.01
CA ILE A 11 -13.63 -16.18 4.57
C ILE A 11 -13.34 -14.81 5.21
N PHE A 12 -13.11 -14.78 6.52
CA PHE A 12 -12.81 -13.55 7.25
C PHE A 12 -11.56 -12.84 6.68
N ILE A 13 -10.47 -13.58 6.48
CA ILE A 13 -9.25 -13.01 5.88
C ILE A 13 -9.48 -12.54 4.44
N GLY A 14 -10.21 -13.31 3.63
CA GLY A 14 -10.55 -12.90 2.27
C GLY A 14 -11.36 -11.60 2.24
N ILE A 15 -12.31 -11.43 3.14
CA ILE A 15 -13.08 -10.18 3.30
C ILE A 15 -12.15 -9.03 3.70
N LEU A 16 -11.26 -9.24 4.68
CA LEU A 16 -10.28 -8.23 5.08
C LEU A 16 -9.38 -7.81 3.92
N VAL A 17 -8.92 -8.73 3.08
CA VAL A 17 -8.09 -8.42 1.90
C VAL A 17 -8.87 -7.58 0.88
N VAL A 18 -10.14 -7.90 0.62
CA VAL A 18 -11.00 -7.09 -0.27
C VAL A 18 -11.17 -5.67 0.28
N PHE A 19 -11.52 -5.55 1.56
CA PHE A 19 -11.68 -4.23 2.19
C PHE A 19 -10.37 -3.45 2.23
N ASN A 20 -9.25 -4.11 2.52
CA ASN A 20 -7.92 -3.51 2.49
C ASN A 20 -7.62 -2.87 1.13
N GLY A 21 -7.84 -3.62 0.04
CA GLY A 21 -7.67 -3.08 -1.31
C GLY A 21 -8.61 -1.92 -1.64
N CYS A 22 -9.89 -1.99 -1.18
CA CYS A 22 -10.83 -0.87 -1.37
C CYS A 22 -10.43 0.38 -0.60
N ILE A 23 -10.00 0.25 0.67
CA ILE A 23 -9.61 1.38 1.52
C ILE A 23 -8.30 1.98 1.02
N SER A 24 -7.33 1.15 0.63
CA SER A 24 -6.07 1.59 0.04
C SER A 24 -6.29 2.36 -1.27
N ALA A 25 -7.13 1.85 -2.17
CA ALA A 25 -7.50 2.55 -3.40
C ALA A 25 -8.22 3.89 -3.13
N ALA A 26 -9.05 3.95 -2.07
CA ALA A 26 -9.72 5.18 -1.65
C ALA A 26 -8.73 6.23 -1.11
N ALA A 27 -7.73 5.81 -0.31
CA ALA A 27 -6.66 6.69 0.15
C ALA A 27 -5.86 7.26 -1.02
N LEU A 28 -5.51 6.41 -2.01
CA LEU A 28 -4.83 6.85 -3.23
C LEU A 28 -5.70 7.82 -4.04
N ALA A 29 -7.01 7.59 -4.15
CA ALA A 29 -7.92 8.53 -4.83
C ALA A 29 -7.97 9.90 -4.15
N ASN A 30 -7.90 9.96 -2.82
CA ASN A 30 -7.77 11.22 -2.07
C ASN A 30 -6.42 11.90 -2.34
N GLY A 31 -5.31 11.16 -2.33
CA GLY A 31 -3.98 11.68 -2.65
C GLY A 31 -3.89 12.24 -4.08
N PHE A 32 -4.61 11.64 -5.03
CA PHE A 32 -4.69 12.11 -6.42
C PHE A 32 -5.22 13.55 -6.52
N VAL A 33 -6.18 13.92 -5.69
CA VAL A 33 -6.82 15.25 -5.70
C VAL A 33 -5.78 16.36 -5.50
N GLY A 34 -4.90 16.21 -4.52
CA GLY A 34 -3.89 17.22 -4.22
C GLY A 34 -2.96 17.50 -5.39
N TYR A 35 -2.48 16.47 -6.07
CA TYR A 35 -1.61 16.63 -7.24
C TYR A 35 -2.37 17.09 -8.48
N LEU A 36 -3.64 16.70 -8.67
CA LEU A 36 -4.47 17.20 -9.76
C LEU A 36 -4.75 18.69 -9.64
N GLN A 37 -4.97 19.17 -8.42
CA GLN A 37 -5.27 20.58 -8.13
C GLN A 37 -4.10 21.53 -8.42
N VAL A 38 -2.87 21.00 -8.60
CA VAL A 38 -1.74 21.78 -9.12
C VAL A 38 -2.01 22.25 -10.57
N PHE A 39 -2.77 21.50 -11.36
CA PHE A 39 -3.04 21.80 -12.77
C PHE A 39 -4.40 22.47 -12.99
N VAL A 40 -5.42 22.02 -12.27
CA VAL A 40 -6.81 22.41 -12.53
C VAL A 40 -7.56 22.60 -11.21
N ALA A 41 -8.17 23.76 -11.04
CA ALA A 41 -9.02 24.05 -9.87
C ALA A 41 -10.36 23.29 -10.01
N VAL A 42 -10.41 22.06 -9.52
CA VAL A 42 -11.62 21.22 -9.49
C VAL A 42 -12.05 20.92 -8.06
N PRO A 43 -13.36 20.79 -7.79
CA PRO A 43 -13.84 20.33 -6.51
C PRO A 43 -13.32 18.92 -6.19
N ALA A 44 -12.88 18.68 -4.95
CA ALA A 44 -12.31 17.38 -4.53
C ALA A 44 -13.24 16.20 -4.84
N TRP A 45 -14.54 16.33 -4.54
CA TRP A 45 -15.53 15.28 -4.81
C TRP A 45 -15.60 14.89 -6.31
N ALA A 46 -15.49 15.87 -7.20
CA ALA A 46 -15.55 15.62 -8.64
C ALA A 46 -14.27 14.91 -9.13
N ALA A 47 -13.10 15.30 -8.62
CA ALA A 47 -11.83 14.64 -8.92
C ALA A 47 -11.82 13.18 -8.41
N ILE A 48 -12.31 12.93 -7.18
CA ILE A 48 -12.44 11.58 -6.61
C ILE A 48 -13.33 10.70 -7.48
N ILE A 49 -14.53 11.17 -7.84
CA ILE A 49 -15.44 10.41 -8.70
C ILE A 49 -14.79 10.15 -10.06
N ALA A 50 -14.19 11.16 -10.68
CA ALA A 50 -13.55 11.02 -11.98
C ALA A 50 -12.43 9.98 -11.97
N VAL A 51 -11.51 10.04 -10.96
CA VAL A 51 -10.40 9.08 -10.88
C VAL A 51 -10.88 7.68 -10.55
N THR A 52 -11.82 7.51 -9.62
CA THR A 52 -12.35 6.18 -9.27
C THR A 52 -13.11 5.54 -10.44
N LEU A 53 -13.87 6.30 -11.20
CA LEU A 53 -14.51 5.83 -12.44
C LEU A 53 -13.46 5.44 -13.49
N ALA A 54 -12.45 6.29 -13.71
CA ALA A 54 -11.38 6.00 -14.66
C ALA A 54 -10.63 4.71 -14.30
N LEU A 55 -10.23 4.54 -13.04
CA LEU A 55 -9.58 3.33 -12.54
C LEU A 55 -10.48 2.10 -12.70
N GLY A 56 -11.76 2.20 -12.34
CA GLY A 56 -12.73 1.13 -12.50
C GLY A 56 -12.93 0.72 -13.95
N LEU A 57 -13.04 1.68 -14.87
CA LEU A 57 -13.14 1.42 -16.31
C LEU A 57 -11.87 0.76 -16.87
N LEU A 58 -10.69 1.22 -16.46
CA LEU A 58 -9.42 0.60 -16.83
C LEU A 58 -9.31 -0.84 -16.31
N ALA A 59 -9.74 -1.10 -15.07
CA ALA A 59 -9.78 -2.44 -14.49
C ALA A 59 -10.77 -3.36 -15.23
N ILE A 60 -11.94 -2.84 -15.65
CA ILE A 60 -12.93 -3.58 -16.45
C ILE A 60 -12.40 -3.88 -17.84
N TRP A 61 -11.72 -2.94 -18.47
CA TRP A 61 -11.16 -3.13 -19.82
C TRP A 61 -10.10 -4.24 -19.85
N GLY A 62 -9.54 -4.57 -18.69
CA GLY A 62 -8.59 -5.68 -18.60
C GLY A 62 -7.22 -5.29 -19.13
N ILE A 63 -6.85 -4.03 -19.01
CA ILE A 63 -5.49 -3.58 -19.29
C ILE A 63 -4.59 -4.23 -18.24
N GLY A 64 -4.18 -5.47 -18.52
CA GLY A 64 -3.03 -6.06 -17.89
C GLY A 64 -1.83 -5.24 -18.34
N GLN A 65 -1.26 -4.46 -17.44
CA GLN A 65 0.00 -3.80 -17.74
C GLN A 65 0.99 -4.87 -18.15
N SER A 66 1.59 -4.71 -19.32
CA SER A 66 2.71 -5.59 -19.66
C SER A 66 3.79 -5.37 -18.60
N VAL A 67 4.56 -6.41 -18.26
CA VAL A 67 5.68 -6.31 -17.31
C VAL A 67 6.61 -5.14 -17.67
N ILE A 68 6.80 -4.90 -18.96
CA ILE A 68 7.60 -3.78 -19.47
C ILE A 68 6.96 -2.43 -19.12
N THR A 69 5.67 -2.28 -19.33
CA THR A 69 4.96 -1.02 -19.00
C THR A 69 5.02 -0.73 -17.50
N ALA A 70 4.75 -1.73 -16.67
CA ALA A 70 4.87 -1.62 -15.22
C ALA A 70 6.31 -1.21 -14.81
N ALA A 71 7.32 -1.86 -15.37
CA ALA A 71 8.72 -1.54 -15.08
C ALA A 71 9.09 -0.10 -15.48
N VAL A 72 8.63 0.38 -16.65
CA VAL A 72 8.88 1.75 -17.10
C VAL A 72 8.22 2.76 -16.17
N ILE A 73 6.96 2.54 -15.77
CA ILE A 73 6.26 3.41 -14.83
C ILE A 73 7.01 3.45 -13.50
N THR A 74 7.38 2.29 -12.94
CA THR A 74 8.14 2.21 -11.69
C THR A 74 9.49 2.93 -11.77
N LEU A 75 10.19 2.85 -12.91
CA LEU A 75 11.45 3.59 -13.11
C LEU A 75 11.22 5.11 -13.13
N ILE A 76 10.11 5.57 -13.70
CA ILE A 76 9.73 7.00 -13.70
C ILE A 76 9.41 7.45 -12.26
N GLU A 77 8.66 6.64 -11.49
CA GLU A 77 8.30 6.91 -10.11
C GLU A 77 9.56 7.01 -9.22
N ILE A 78 10.45 6.02 -9.30
CA ILE A 78 11.74 6.03 -8.59
C ILE A 78 12.59 7.24 -9.03
N GLY A 79 12.60 7.55 -10.33
CA GLY A 79 13.28 8.73 -10.87
C GLY A 79 12.77 10.03 -10.26
N GLY A 80 11.46 10.16 -10.05
CA GLY A 80 10.85 11.31 -9.36
C GLY A 80 11.31 11.44 -7.90
N LEU A 81 11.36 10.32 -7.16
CA LEU A 81 11.86 10.31 -5.78
C LEU A 81 13.37 10.64 -5.71
N ILE A 82 14.16 10.09 -6.62
CA ILE A 82 15.59 10.42 -6.73
C ILE A 82 15.78 11.90 -7.08
N LEU A 83 14.94 12.48 -7.93
CA LEU A 83 14.98 13.91 -8.26
C LEU A 83 14.73 14.77 -7.01
N ILE A 84 13.78 14.42 -6.15
CA ILE A 84 13.55 15.11 -4.87
C ILE A 84 14.81 15.04 -3.99
N ILE A 85 15.39 13.84 -3.83
CA ILE A 85 16.64 13.67 -3.06
C ILE A 85 17.77 14.53 -3.64
N TRP A 86 17.86 14.61 -4.96
CA TRP A 86 18.91 15.38 -5.62
C TRP A 86 18.76 16.90 -5.47
N VAL A 87 17.55 17.43 -5.60
CA VAL A 87 17.31 18.88 -5.45
C VAL A 87 17.46 19.34 -3.99
N THR A 88 17.27 18.44 -3.03
CA THR A 88 17.43 18.71 -1.58
C THR A 88 18.78 18.29 -1.02
N ARG A 89 19.75 17.92 -1.85
CA ARG A 89 21.06 17.40 -1.40
C ARG A 89 21.84 18.35 -0.49
N SER A 90 21.66 19.67 -0.68
CA SER A 90 22.27 20.67 0.20
C SER A 90 21.72 20.61 1.62
N ASP A 91 20.41 20.35 1.77
CA ASP A 91 19.77 20.22 3.06
C ASP A 91 20.15 18.88 3.71
N LEU A 92 20.21 17.79 2.93
CA LEU A 92 20.70 16.50 3.40
C LEU A 92 22.13 16.58 3.95
N ALA A 93 22.99 17.43 3.38
CA ALA A 93 24.35 17.66 3.89
C ALA A 93 24.36 18.31 5.29
N THR A 94 23.26 18.93 5.74
CA THR A 94 23.15 19.50 7.09
C THR A 94 22.79 18.44 8.16
N PHE A 95 22.39 17.24 7.77
CA PHE A 95 21.95 16.19 8.69
C PHE A 95 22.91 15.92 9.85
N PRO A 96 24.26 15.80 9.63
CA PRO A 96 25.18 15.55 10.73
C PRO A 96 25.20 16.66 11.79
N ALA A 97 24.95 17.90 11.38
CA ALA A 97 24.91 19.06 12.30
C ALA A 97 23.56 19.18 13.05
N ARG A 98 22.51 18.52 12.54
CA ARG A 98 21.14 18.51 13.10
C ARG A 98 20.75 17.16 13.72
N LEU A 99 21.71 16.28 13.96
CA LEU A 99 21.46 14.92 14.45
C LEU A 99 20.70 14.91 15.79
N ASP A 100 20.94 15.91 16.64
CA ASP A 100 20.27 16.03 17.94
C ASP A 100 18.76 16.23 17.81
N GLU A 101 18.27 16.81 16.71
CA GLU A 101 16.84 16.97 16.43
C GLU A 101 16.14 15.63 16.15
N PHE A 102 16.88 14.62 15.71
CA PHE A 102 16.41 13.29 15.37
C PHE A 102 16.62 12.25 16.47
N THR A 103 17.22 12.66 17.60
CA THR A 103 17.43 11.79 18.75
C THR A 103 16.39 12.10 19.83
N PRO A 104 15.27 11.34 19.91
CA PRO A 104 14.26 11.58 20.92
C PRO A 104 14.83 11.31 22.30
N GLY A 105 14.61 12.23 23.25
CA GLY A 105 14.92 12.00 24.67
C GLY A 105 14.07 10.89 25.27
N LEU A 106 14.22 10.63 26.58
CA LEU A 106 13.42 9.64 27.32
C LEU A 106 12.03 10.18 27.68
N ASP A 107 11.41 10.98 26.82
CA ASP A 107 10.05 11.49 27.01
C ASP A 107 9.03 10.53 26.42
N GLY A 108 8.16 9.98 27.27
CA GLY A 108 7.13 9.03 26.87
C GLY A 108 6.12 9.60 25.86
N THR A 109 5.82 10.89 25.91
CA THR A 109 4.91 11.56 24.97
C THR A 109 5.50 11.61 23.56
N LEU A 110 6.80 11.91 23.44
CA LEU A 110 7.50 11.87 22.16
C LEU A 110 7.51 10.46 21.56
N TRP A 111 7.77 9.44 22.38
CA TRP A 111 7.75 8.05 21.92
C TRP A 111 6.37 7.58 21.48
N LEU A 112 5.30 8.00 22.14
CA LEU A 112 3.93 7.73 21.68
C LEU A 112 3.65 8.41 20.34
N GLY A 113 4.08 9.66 20.15
CA GLY A 113 3.97 10.35 18.86
C GLY A 113 4.74 9.66 17.73
N ILE A 114 5.97 9.18 18.01
CA ILE A 114 6.77 8.40 17.06
C ILE A 114 6.05 7.08 16.68
N LEU A 115 5.48 6.40 17.65
CA LEU A 115 4.73 5.17 17.43
C LEU A 115 3.47 5.43 16.58
N SER A 116 2.68 6.45 16.91
CA SER A 116 1.51 6.85 16.12
C SER A 116 1.89 7.21 14.68
N GLY A 117 2.92 8.05 14.49
CA GLY A 117 3.44 8.37 13.16
C GLY A 117 3.96 7.16 12.38
N SER A 118 4.52 6.15 13.08
CA SER A 118 5.01 4.94 12.42
C SER A 118 3.88 4.07 11.86
N PHE A 119 2.67 4.12 12.41
CA PHE A 119 1.50 3.43 11.87
C PHE A 119 1.07 4.01 10.54
N LEU A 120 1.05 5.34 10.44
CA LEU A 120 0.77 6.02 9.19
C LEU A 120 1.88 5.77 8.16
N ALA A 121 3.15 5.83 8.58
CA ALA A 121 4.28 5.53 7.72
C ALA A 121 4.28 4.07 7.22
N PHE A 122 3.77 3.12 8.00
CA PHE A 122 3.63 1.72 7.60
C PHE A 122 2.74 1.56 6.35
N TYR A 123 1.73 2.43 6.18
CA TYR A 123 0.89 2.44 4.98
C TYR A 123 1.72 2.55 3.69
N ALA A 124 2.79 3.33 3.69
CA ALA A 124 3.65 3.51 2.52
C ALA A 124 4.36 2.22 2.05
N PHE A 125 4.47 1.21 2.93
CA PHE A 125 5.07 -0.09 2.61
C PHE A 125 4.06 -1.13 2.13
N ILE A 126 2.75 -0.84 2.20
CA ILE A 126 1.70 -1.78 1.77
C ILE A 126 1.76 -1.96 0.24
N GLY A 127 1.63 -3.19 -0.22
CA GLY A 127 1.68 -3.58 -1.63
C GLY A 127 2.72 -4.66 -1.94
N PHE A 128 3.76 -4.85 -1.11
CA PHE A 128 4.73 -5.92 -1.33
C PHE A 128 4.09 -7.32 -1.21
N GLU A 129 3.04 -7.46 -0.43
CA GLU A 129 2.25 -8.69 -0.27
C GLU A 129 1.51 -9.07 -1.55
N ASP A 130 1.18 -8.10 -2.40
CA ASP A 130 0.50 -8.33 -3.68
C ASP A 130 1.38 -9.10 -4.67
N MET A 131 2.71 -9.08 -4.49
CA MET A 131 3.64 -9.88 -5.28
C MET A 131 3.33 -11.39 -5.21
N VAL A 132 2.73 -11.86 -4.11
CA VAL A 132 2.31 -13.26 -3.96
C VAL A 132 1.17 -13.61 -4.92
N ASN A 133 0.34 -12.66 -5.28
CA ASN A 133 -0.80 -12.86 -6.17
C ASN A 133 -0.40 -13.05 -7.64
N VAL A 134 0.82 -12.63 -8.02
CA VAL A 134 1.41 -12.84 -9.34
C VAL A 134 2.48 -13.94 -9.34
N ALA A 135 2.57 -14.73 -8.26
CA ALA A 135 3.58 -15.78 -8.10
C ALA A 135 3.55 -16.81 -9.24
N GLU A 136 2.38 -17.12 -9.81
CA GLU A 136 2.22 -18.05 -10.92
C GLU A 136 2.91 -17.58 -12.22
N GLU A 137 3.16 -16.27 -12.36
CA GLU A 137 3.82 -15.67 -13.52
C GLU A 137 5.35 -15.59 -13.35
N VAL A 138 5.86 -15.89 -12.15
CA VAL A 138 7.27 -15.76 -11.80
C VAL A 138 8.04 -17.05 -12.16
N LYS A 139 9.08 -16.93 -13.00
CA LYS A 139 10.01 -18.03 -13.25
C LYS A 139 10.79 -18.39 -11.99
N ASP A 140 10.97 -19.69 -11.72
CA ASP A 140 11.65 -20.19 -10.52
C ASP A 140 11.13 -19.50 -9.24
N VAL A 141 9.80 -19.51 -9.05
CA VAL A 141 9.07 -18.78 -8.02
C VAL A 141 9.65 -18.94 -6.61
N GLU A 142 10.06 -20.17 -6.25
CA GLU A 142 10.61 -20.48 -4.91
C GLU A 142 11.91 -19.73 -4.61
N LYS A 143 12.65 -19.33 -5.64
CA LYS A 143 13.92 -18.62 -5.52
C LYS A 143 13.79 -17.13 -5.82
N ASN A 144 13.06 -16.77 -6.89
CA ASN A 144 13.02 -15.40 -7.38
C ASN A 144 12.03 -14.54 -6.60
N LEU A 145 10.86 -15.05 -6.24
CA LEU A 145 9.87 -14.27 -5.52
C LEU A 145 10.35 -13.80 -4.13
N PRO A 146 10.93 -14.66 -3.26
CA PRO A 146 11.46 -14.18 -1.98
C PRO A 146 12.60 -13.17 -2.12
N ARG A 147 13.48 -13.35 -3.14
CA ARG A 147 14.55 -12.38 -3.40
C ARG A 147 14.01 -11.04 -3.87
N ALA A 148 13.02 -11.05 -4.78
CA ALA A 148 12.37 -9.84 -5.23
C ALA A 148 11.74 -9.08 -4.05
N ILE A 149 11.01 -9.77 -3.16
CA ILE A 149 10.41 -9.15 -1.97
C ILE A 149 11.49 -8.50 -1.08
N ILE A 150 12.59 -9.19 -0.77
CA ILE A 150 13.66 -8.66 0.08
C ILE A 150 14.34 -7.45 -0.57
N ILE A 151 14.65 -7.52 -1.87
CA ILE A 151 15.29 -6.43 -2.60
C ILE A 151 14.35 -5.21 -2.66
N THR A 152 13.07 -5.44 -2.97
CA THR A 152 12.06 -4.36 -3.01
C THR A 152 11.93 -3.68 -1.66
N LEU A 153 11.75 -4.43 -0.57
CA LEU A 153 11.66 -3.86 0.77
C LEU A 153 12.92 -3.08 1.15
N GLY A 154 14.10 -3.62 0.87
CA GLY A 154 15.36 -2.93 1.18
C GLY A 154 15.54 -1.63 0.39
N LEU A 155 15.27 -1.66 -0.91
CA LEU A 155 15.36 -0.49 -1.77
C LEU A 155 14.31 0.57 -1.41
N THR A 156 13.07 0.15 -1.21
CA THR A 156 11.98 1.04 -0.81
C THR A 156 12.27 1.70 0.54
N THR A 157 12.74 0.94 1.53
CA THR A 157 13.12 1.49 2.84
C THR A 157 14.19 2.56 2.70
N LEU A 158 15.23 2.31 1.90
CA LEU A 158 16.31 3.27 1.67
C LEU A 158 15.79 4.55 1.01
N ILE A 159 15.00 4.41 -0.06
CA ILE A 159 14.46 5.57 -0.79
C ILE A 159 13.51 6.37 0.10
N TYR A 160 12.59 5.71 0.81
CA TYR A 160 11.64 6.40 1.69
C TYR A 160 12.34 7.10 2.84
N PHE A 161 13.33 6.46 3.45
CA PHE A 161 14.16 7.11 4.48
C PHE A 161 14.82 8.38 3.95
N LEU A 162 15.46 8.31 2.77
CA LEU A 162 16.14 9.46 2.18
C LEU A 162 15.16 10.57 1.77
N VAL A 163 14.00 10.24 1.20
CA VAL A 163 12.96 11.21 0.83
C VAL A 163 12.37 11.88 2.07
N THR A 164 12.05 11.10 3.11
CA THR A 164 11.51 11.65 4.37
C THR A 164 12.53 12.54 5.07
N LEU A 165 13.77 12.10 5.15
CA LEU A 165 14.87 12.89 5.71
C LEU A 165 15.05 14.20 4.92
N ALA A 166 15.07 14.12 3.59
CA ALA A 166 15.13 15.27 2.70
C ALA A 166 13.97 16.24 2.94
N ALA A 167 12.76 15.74 3.07
CA ALA A 167 11.57 16.54 3.32
C ALA A 167 11.67 17.32 4.63
N VAL A 168 11.96 16.62 5.74
CA VAL A 168 12.02 17.23 7.08
C VAL A 168 13.19 18.21 7.24
N LEU A 169 14.32 17.96 6.56
CA LEU A 169 15.46 18.89 6.57
C LEU A 169 15.23 20.12 5.70
N SER A 170 14.38 20.00 4.67
CA SER A 170 14.15 21.06 3.68
C SER A 170 13.03 22.02 4.02
N VAL A 171 12.01 21.52 4.71
CA VAL A 171 10.76 22.24 5.01
C VAL A 171 10.30 21.85 6.40
N THR A 172 9.67 22.78 7.15
CA THR A 172 9.20 22.43 8.49
C THR A 172 8.00 21.46 8.43
N PRO A 173 7.85 20.57 9.42
CA PRO A 173 6.71 19.63 9.47
C PRO A 173 5.36 20.32 9.40
N GLU A 174 5.21 21.50 10.02
CA GLU A 174 3.98 22.30 10.02
C GLU A 174 3.62 22.78 8.60
N GLN A 175 4.63 23.21 7.84
CA GLN A 175 4.44 23.64 6.44
C GLN A 175 4.08 22.45 5.55
N LEU A 176 4.74 21.29 5.75
CA LEU A 176 4.44 20.08 4.99
C LEU A 176 3.03 19.57 5.26
N GLY A 177 2.59 19.58 6.52
CA GLY A 177 1.26 19.11 6.91
C GLY A 177 0.11 19.94 6.31
N GLN A 178 0.36 21.16 5.86
CA GLN A 178 -0.61 22.02 5.19
C GLN A 178 -0.67 21.80 3.67
N GLN A 179 0.23 20.98 3.12
CA GLN A 179 0.32 20.79 1.66
C GLN A 179 -0.45 19.56 1.20
N SER A 180 -1.34 19.73 0.24
CA SER A 180 -2.04 18.62 -0.43
C SER A 180 -1.16 17.88 -1.46
N ALA A 181 -0.04 18.48 -1.88
CA ALA A 181 0.95 17.91 -2.79
C ALA A 181 2.38 18.14 -2.26
N PRO A 182 2.82 17.45 -1.17
CA PRO A 182 4.06 17.74 -0.45
C PRO A 182 5.32 17.70 -1.32
N LEU A 183 5.47 16.68 -2.18
CA LEU A 183 6.66 16.56 -3.05
C LEU A 183 6.75 17.69 -4.07
N SER A 184 5.61 18.12 -4.60
CA SER A 184 5.54 19.27 -5.52
C SER A 184 5.92 20.56 -4.82
N TYR A 185 5.48 20.75 -3.58
CA TYR A 185 5.85 21.90 -2.75
C TYR A 185 7.35 21.93 -2.44
N ILE A 186 7.95 20.79 -2.04
CA ILE A 186 9.40 20.69 -1.79
C ILE A 186 10.17 21.06 -3.06
N TYR A 187 9.77 20.49 -4.21
CA TYR A 187 10.44 20.76 -5.47
C TYR A 187 10.42 22.25 -5.83
N SER A 188 9.24 22.87 -5.82
CA SER A 188 9.10 24.29 -6.18
C SER A 188 9.79 25.22 -5.20
N SER A 189 9.75 24.93 -3.89
CA SER A 189 10.42 25.74 -2.86
C SER A 189 11.95 25.70 -2.97
N LYS A 190 12.52 24.57 -3.43
CA LYS A 190 13.97 24.40 -3.55
C LYS A 190 14.54 24.85 -4.90
N THR A 191 13.78 24.69 -5.96
CA THR A 191 14.26 25.02 -7.31
C THR A 191 13.77 26.38 -7.82
N GLY A 192 12.72 26.94 -7.22
CA GLY A 192 12.00 28.09 -7.75
C GLY A 192 11.27 27.80 -9.06
N SER A 193 11.24 26.54 -9.50
CA SER A 193 10.65 26.11 -10.77
C SER A 193 9.23 25.58 -10.54
N ASP A 194 8.46 25.52 -11.63
CA ASP A 194 7.15 24.90 -11.65
C ASP A 194 7.22 23.41 -11.27
N ALA A 195 6.31 22.97 -10.42
CA ALA A 195 6.22 21.59 -9.93
C ALA A 195 5.50 20.64 -10.88
N THR A 196 5.20 21.05 -12.10
CA THR A 196 4.44 20.28 -13.11
C THR A 196 5.00 18.87 -13.30
N LEU A 197 6.33 18.72 -13.43
CA LEU A 197 6.97 17.43 -13.63
C LEU A 197 6.71 16.47 -12.46
N ILE A 198 6.97 16.92 -11.23
CA ILE A 198 6.77 16.09 -10.03
C ILE A 198 5.30 15.75 -9.84
N SER A 199 4.41 16.71 -10.07
CA SER A 199 2.96 16.49 -9.97
C SER A 199 2.47 15.44 -10.99
N LEU A 200 2.97 15.48 -12.22
CA LEU A 200 2.64 14.47 -13.24
C LEU A 200 3.15 13.09 -12.83
N ILE A 201 4.40 12.97 -12.40
CA ILE A 201 4.98 11.70 -11.92
C ILE A 201 4.13 11.15 -10.78
N SER A 202 3.76 11.98 -9.80
CA SER A 202 2.93 11.60 -8.66
C SER A 202 1.54 11.12 -9.08
N ILE A 203 0.90 11.80 -10.04
CA ILE A 203 -0.39 11.39 -10.61
C ILE A 203 -0.28 10.00 -11.24
N PHE A 204 0.75 9.75 -12.06
CA PHE A 204 0.95 8.44 -12.68
C PHE A 204 1.20 7.34 -11.63
N ALA A 205 2.00 7.63 -10.60
CA ALA A 205 2.25 6.71 -9.50
C ALA A 205 0.96 6.34 -8.75
N ILE A 206 0.14 7.34 -8.41
CA ILE A 206 -1.12 7.14 -7.70
C ILE A 206 -2.13 6.35 -8.55
N VAL A 207 -2.24 6.68 -9.83
CA VAL A 207 -3.12 5.97 -10.78
C VAL A 207 -2.67 4.51 -10.92
N ASN A 208 -1.38 4.26 -11.04
CA ASN A 208 -0.81 2.91 -11.11
C ASN A 208 -1.13 2.09 -9.84
N GLY A 209 -0.81 2.63 -8.67
CA GLY A 209 -1.11 1.98 -7.38
C GLY A 209 -2.61 1.75 -7.17
N GLY A 210 -3.44 2.76 -7.43
CA GLY A 210 -4.89 2.66 -7.30
C GLY A 210 -5.52 1.62 -8.23
N LEU A 211 -5.02 1.51 -9.46
CA LEU A 211 -5.47 0.50 -10.42
C LEU A 211 -5.13 -0.92 -9.95
N ILE A 212 -3.91 -1.14 -9.46
CA ILE A 212 -3.48 -2.43 -8.92
C ILE A 212 -4.38 -2.84 -7.75
N GLN A 213 -4.63 -1.94 -6.79
CA GLN A 213 -5.46 -2.22 -5.62
C GLN A 213 -6.92 -2.56 -6.01
N MET A 214 -7.51 -1.83 -6.97
CA MET A 214 -8.86 -2.12 -7.46
C MET A 214 -8.94 -3.48 -8.18
N ILE A 215 -7.95 -3.80 -9.01
CA ILE A 215 -7.87 -5.10 -9.72
C ILE A 215 -7.75 -6.21 -8.68
N MET A 216 -6.88 -6.07 -7.68
CA MET A 216 -6.65 -7.07 -6.63
C MET A 216 -7.93 -7.31 -5.83
N ALA A 217 -8.57 -6.26 -5.30
CA ALA A 217 -9.81 -6.37 -4.55
C ALA A 217 -10.91 -7.08 -5.36
N SER A 218 -11.07 -6.72 -6.64
CA SER A 218 -12.08 -7.33 -7.50
C SER A 218 -11.80 -8.80 -7.83
N ARG A 219 -10.53 -9.17 -8.03
CA ARG A 219 -10.11 -10.56 -8.28
C ARG A 219 -10.28 -11.45 -7.04
N VAL A 220 -9.93 -10.95 -5.85
CA VAL A 220 -10.14 -11.68 -4.60
C VAL A 220 -11.62 -11.89 -4.35
N LEU A 221 -12.44 -10.86 -4.52
CA LEU A 221 -13.90 -10.95 -4.39
C LEU A 221 -14.52 -11.96 -5.38
N TYR A 222 -14.09 -11.93 -6.63
CA TYR A 222 -14.45 -12.91 -7.64
C TYR A 222 -14.05 -14.33 -7.21
N GLY A 223 -12.81 -14.53 -6.77
CA GLY A 223 -12.30 -15.84 -6.33
C GLY A 223 -13.09 -16.40 -5.15
N MET A 224 -13.43 -15.57 -4.16
CA MET A 224 -14.29 -15.94 -3.03
C MET A 224 -15.71 -16.32 -3.48
N SER A 225 -16.27 -15.59 -4.43
CA SER A 225 -17.60 -15.87 -5.00
C SER A 225 -17.59 -17.21 -5.73
N ARG A 226 -16.57 -17.47 -6.55
CA ARG A 226 -16.43 -18.72 -7.32
C ARG A 226 -16.29 -19.95 -6.41
N GLN A 227 -15.59 -19.79 -5.27
CA GLN A 227 -15.42 -20.86 -4.28
C GLN A 227 -16.62 -20.99 -3.32
N SER A 228 -17.72 -20.27 -3.55
CA SER A 228 -18.91 -20.25 -2.69
C SER A 228 -18.61 -19.87 -1.23
N MET A 229 -17.61 -19.02 -1.03
CA MET A 229 -17.19 -18.51 0.30
C MET A 229 -18.02 -17.31 0.76
N ILE A 230 -18.80 -16.71 -0.14
CA ILE A 230 -19.67 -15.56 0.15
C ILE A 230 -21.16 -15.95 0.00
N PRO A 231 -22.09 -15.17 0.57
CA PRO A 231 -23.52 -15.46 0.50
C PRO A 231 -24.02 -15.68 -0.93
N VAL A 232 -25.03 -16.56 -1.07
CA VAL A 232 -25.61 -16.94 -2.37
C VAL A 232 -26.10 -15.72 -3.16
N ALA A 233 -26.59 -14.67 -2.46
CA ALA A 233 -27.00 -13.41 -3.06
C ALA A 233 -25.89 -12.72 -3.86
N LEU A 234 -24.62 -12.99 -3.55
CA LEU A 234 -23.46 -12.39 -4.20
C LEU A 234 -22.78 -13.32 -5.23
N LYS A 235 -23.37 -14.49 -5.51
CA LYS A 235 -22.83 -15.44 -6.52
C LYS A 235 -22.67 -14.84 -7.92
N PHE A 236 -23.45 -13.82 -8.25
CA PHE A 236 -23.33 -13.11 -9.54
C PHE A 236 -21.96 -12.44 -9.75
N MET A 237 -21.16 -12.29 -8.69
CA MET A 237 -19.78 -11.76 -8.77
C MET A 237 -18.79 -12.82 -9.31
N ALA A 238 -19.18 -14.09 -9.39
CA ALA A 238 -18.37 -15.16 -9.98
C ALA A 238 -18.34 -15.14 -11.52
N ASP A 239 -19.03 -14.19 -12.15
CA ASP A 239 -19.08 -14.10 -13.60
C ASP A 239 -17.87 -13.36 -14.16
N ILE A 240 -17.27 -13.94 -15.21
CA ILE A 240 -16.21 -13.30 -16.01
C ILE A 240 -16.80 -12.89 -17.36
N ASN A 241 -16.47 -11.68 -17.77
CA ASN A 241 -16.83 -11.22 -19.12
C ASN A 241 -15.97 -11.96 -20.16
N PRO A 242 -16.59 -12.60 -21.17
CA PRO A 242 -15.85 -13.40 -22.17
C PRO A 242 -14.88 -12.59 -23.04
N ARG A 243 -15.14 -11.28 -23.21
CA ARG A 243 -14.33 -10.41 -24.08
C ARG A 243 -13.11 -9.82 -23.34
N THR A 244 -13.35 -9.29 -22.13
CA THR A 244 -12.31 -8.62 -21.35
C THR A 244 -11.56 -9.54 -20.39
N GLN A 245 -12.09 -10.75 -20.16
CA GLN A 245 -11.57 -11.73 -19.19
C GLN A 245 -11.47 -11.16 -17.76
N THR A 246 -12.38 -10.20 -17.43
CA THR A 246 -12.42 -9.51 -16.15
C THR A 246 -13.73 -9.72 -15.42
N PRO A 247 -13.76 -9.68 -14.08
CA PRO A 247 -14.97 -9.85 -13.27
C PRO A 247 -15.70 -8.50 -13.15
N ILE A 248 -16.37 -8.04 -14.20
CA ILE A 248 -16.99 -6.70 -14.28
C ILE A 248 -17.88 -6.40 -13.06
N LYS A 249 -18.74 -7.33 -12.65
CA LYS A 249 -19.67 -7.11 -11.54
C LYS A 249 -18.94 -6.89 -10.19
N ALA A 250 -17.88 -7.65 -9.94
CA ALA A 250 -17.05 -7.48 -8.76
C ALA A 250 -16.30 -6.15 -8.82
N THR A 251 -15.77 -5.76 -10.00
CA THR A 251 -15.09 -4.48 -10.19
C THR A 251 -16.03 -3.28 -9.99
N LEU A 252 -17.28 -3.35 -10.46
CA LEU A 252 -18.28 -2.30 -10.23
C LEU A 252 -18.60 -2.13 -8.74
N LEU A 253 -18.72 -3.22 -7.98
CA LEU A 253 -18.92 -3.13 -6.54
C LEU A 253 -17.70 -2.52 -5.84
N VAL A 254 -16.50 -2.96 -6.19
CA VAL A 254 -15.25 -2.39 -5.64
C VAL A 254 -15.17 -0.90 -5.98
N MET A 255 -15.42 -0.50 -7.22
CA MET A 255 -15.43 0.89 -7.64
C MET A 255 -16.43 1.74 -6.83
N LEU A 256 -17.64 1.22 -6.59
CA LEU A 256 -18.63 1.90 -5.74
C LEU A 256 -18.13 2.05 -4.31
N LEU A 257 -17.58 0.99 -3.71
CA LEU A 257 -17.04 1.02 -2.35
C LEU A 257 -15.88 2.01 -2.24
N VAL A 258 -14.93 1.99 -3.19
CA VAL A 258 -13.81 2.95 -3.24
C VAL A 258 -14.31 4.38 -3.31
N SER A 259 -15.30 4.66 -4.19
CA SER A 259 -15.87 6.01 -4.31
C SER A 259 -16.52 6.48 -3.01
N VAL A 260 -17.33 5.63 -2.38
CA VAL A 260 -17.99 5.96 -1.11
C VAL A 260 -16.97 6.20 0.00
N LEU A 261 -15.97 5.34 0.13
CA LEU A 261 -14.91 5.47 1.14
C LEU A 261 -14.10 6.75 0.94
N ALA A 262 -13.66 7.03 -0.30
CA ALA A 262 -12.86 8.21 -0.63
C ALA A 262 -13.63 9.52 -0.41
N LEU A 263 -14.95 9.53 -0.60
CA LEU A 263 -15.80 10.70 -0.34
C LEU A 263 -16.15 10.89 1.14
N SER A 264 -16.09 9.83 1.93
CA SER A 264 -16.56 9.83 3.31
C SER A 264 -15.46 10.04 4.34
N TYR A 265 -14.22 9.67 4.01
CA TYR A 265 -13.10 9.64 4.97
C TYR A 265 -11.87 10.37 4.43
N ALA A 266 -11.13 10.99 5.35
CA ALA A 266 -9.84 11.62 5.06
C ALA A 266 -8.76 10.57 4.76
N ILE A 267 -7.72 10.99 4.04
CA ILE A 267 -6.61 10.10 3.61
C ILE A 267 -5.91 9.45 4.81
N GLU A 268 -5.75 10.18 5.90
CA GLU A 268 -5.09 9.72 7.12
C GLU A 268 -5.85 8.54 7.73
N SER A 269 -7.17 8.69 7.94
CA SER A 269 -8.02 7.62 8.50
C SER A 269 -8.07 6.39 7.60
N LEU A 270 -8.07 6.57 6.28
CA LEU A 270 -8.01 5.46 5.33
C LEU A 270 -6.67 4.73 5.39
N ALA A 271 -5.56 5.46 5.49
CA ALA A 271 -4.23 4.89 5.58
C ALA A 271 -4.01 4.12 6.89
N GLU A 272 -4.45 4.68 8.03
CA GLU A 272 -4.40 4.01 9.34
C GLU A 272 -5.24 2.73 9.36
N THR A 273 -6.47 2.80 8.83
CA THR A 273 -7.36 1.63 8.74
C THR A 273 -6.74 0.54 7.85
N THR A 274 -6.12 0.91 6.72
CA THR A 274 -5.41 -0.03 5.85
C THR A 274 -4.26 -0.69 6.61
N SER A 275 -3.46 0.09 7.33
CA SER A 275 -2.36 -0.41 8.17
C SER A 275 -2.86 -1.41 9.22
N LEU A 276 -3.96 -1.10 9.90
CA LEU A 276 -4.58 -2.01 10.88
C LEU A 276 -5.00 -3.33 10.24
N MET A 277 -5.67 -3.28 9.08
CA MET A 277 -6.12 -4.49 8.38
C MET A 277 -4.96 -5.39 7.97
N ILE A 278 -3.90 -4.82 7.40
CA ILE A 278 -2.71 -5.58 7.01
C ILE A 278 -2.02 -6.20 8.23
N LEU A 279 -1.93 -5.49 9.35
CA LEU A 279 -1.35 -6.04 10.58
C LEU A 279 -2.17 -7.21 11.15
N ILE A 280 -3.51 -7.15 11.06
CA ILE A 280 -4.39 -8.27 11.42
C ILE A 280 -4.15 -9.46 10.48
N ILE A 281 -4.10 -9.23 9.17
CA ILE A 281 -3.80 -10.27 8.17
C ILE A 281 -2.43 -10.87 8.44
N ALA A 282 -1.40 -10.06 8.65
CA ALA A 282 -0.04 -10.50 8.94
C ALA A 282 0.04 -11.35 10.23
N THR A 283 -0.69 -10.96 11.27
CA THR A 283 -0.81 -11.74 12.52
C THR A 283 -1.33 -13.16 12.26
N VAL A 284 -2.42 -13.26 11.50
CA VAL A 284 -3.02 -14.56 11.17
C VAL A 284 -2.12 -15.39 10.25
N VAL A 285 -1.47 -14.76 9.27
CA VAL A 285 -0.54 -15.43 8.34
C VAL A 285 0.70 -15.95 9.07
N ASN A 286 1.31 -15.16 9.95
CA ASN A 286 2.44 -15.60 10.77
C ASN A 286 2.03 -16.75 11.72
N GLY A 287 0.85 -16.65 12.34
CA GLY A 287 0.30 -17.75 13.16
C GLY A 287 0.04 -19.03 12.35
N ALA A 288 -0.42 -18.90 11.11
CA ALA A 288 -0.59 -20.02 10.19
C ALA A 288 0.76 -20.67 9.85
N LEU A 289 1.79 -19.88 9.57
CA LEU A 289 3.12 -20.37 9.26
C LEU A 289 3.74 -21.10 10.45
N ILE A 290 3.61 -20.57 11.67
CA ILE A 290 4.05 -21.25 12.90
C ILE A 290 3.40 -22.62 13.02
N ARG A 291 2.06 -22.67 12.84
CA ARG A 291 1.31 -23.92 12.95
C ARG A 291 1.70 -24.95 11.89
N ILE A 292 1.92 -24.54 10.66
CA ILE A 292 2.39 -25.43 9.58
C ILE A 292 3.76 -25.99 9.94
N LYS A 293 4.71 -25.15 10.35
CA LYS A 293 6.06 -25.57 10.74
C LYS A 293 6.07 -26.55 11.92
N LEU A 294 5.18 -26.38 12.89
CA LEU A 294 5.04 -27.31 14.02
C LEU A 294 4.47 -28.67 13.58
N LYS A 295 3.66 -28.73 12.51
CA LYS A 295 3.07 -29.96 12.01
C LYS A 295 3.99 -30.73 11.05
N THR A 296 4.67 -30.03 10.14
CA THR A 296 5.47 -30.62 9.07
C THR A 296 6.97 -30.68 9.39
N GLY A 297 7.38 -30.17 10.55
CA GLY A 297 8.79 -29.94 10.84
C GLY A 297 9.36 -28.82 10.00
N ASN A 298 10.69 -28.73 9.94
CA ASN A 298 11.39 -27.73 9.11
C ASN A 298 11.60 -28.24 7.66
N GLU A 299 10.75 -29.14 7.17
CA GLU A 299 10.79 -29.56 5.76
C GLU A 299 10.35 -28.40 4.89
N VAL A 300 11.32 -27.76 4.28
CA VAL A 300 11.15 -26.71 3.28
C VAL A 300 11.51 -27.33 1.93
N SER A 301 10.81 -26.93 0.86
CA SER A 301 11.24 -27.25 -0.51
C SER A 301 12.75 -27.06 -0.64
N PRO A 302 13.47 -27.98 -1.27
CA PRO A 302 14.93 -27.93 -1.40
C PRO A 302 15.46 -26.64 -2.02
N GLN A 303 14.60 -25.92 -2.75
CA GLN A 303 14.92 -24.70 -3.49
C GLN A 303 14.46 -23.42 -2.78
N GLY A 304 13.59 -23.52 -1.78
CA GLY A 304 13.02 -22.38 -1.05
C GLY A 304 13.96 -21.79 0.00
N ILE A 305 13.70 -20.53 0.37
CA ILE A 305 14.41 -19.86 1.47
C ILE A 305 14.00 -20.50 2.79
N ARG A 306 14.98 -20.97 3.56
CA ARG A 306 14.76 -21.47 4.93
C ARG A 306 14.54 -20.30 5.87
N VAL A 307 13.29 -20.11 6.29
CA VAL A 307 12.94 -19.10 7.27
C VAL A 307 13.05 -19.72 8.68
N PRO A 308 13.88 -19.20 9.60
CA PRO A 308 13.97 -19.71 10.97
C PRO A 308 12.62 -19.53 11.70
N MET A 309 12.34 -20.37 12.72
CA MET A 309 11.09 -20.30 13.49
C MET A 309 10.92 -18.96 14.20
N ALA A 310 12.03 -18.31 14.55
CA ALA A 310 12.02 -17.00 15.18
C ALA A 310 11.33 -15.92 14.31
N ALA A 311 11.50 -15.97 12.98
CA ALA A 311 10.94 -14.94 12.09
C ALA A 311 9.40 -14.85 12.16
N PRO A 312 8.60 -15.93 11.99
CA PRO A 312 7.15 -15.82 12.12
C PRO A 312 6.69 -15.57 13.57
N ILE A 313 7.46 -15.96 14.60
CA ILE A 313 7.14 -15.63 15.99
C ILE A 313 7.29 -14.12 16.22
N ILE A 314 8.43 -13.55 15.83
CA ILE A 314 8.68 -12.11 15.91
C ILE A 314 7.63 -11.35 15.08
N GLY A 315 7.38 -11.78 13.83
CA GLY A 315 6.38 -11.18 12.96
C GLY A 315 4.97 -11.19 13.57
N LEU A 316 4.56 -12.31 14.18
CA LEU A 316 3.27 -12.41 14.87
C LEU A 316 3.21 -11.46 16.07
N THR A 317 4.25 -11.43 16.90
CA THR A 317 4.27 -10.57 18.10
C THR A 317 4.20 -9.10 17.73
N ILE A 318 5.05 -8.66 16.79
CA ILE A 318 5.08 -7.27 16.35
C ILE A 318 3.74 -6.86 15.69
N SER A 319 3.25 -7.66 14.73
CA SER A 319 2.00 -7.32 14.04
C SER A 319 0.79 -7.32 14.98
N PHE A 320 0.74 -8.23 15.94
CA PHE A 320 -0.34 -8.26 16.93
C PHE A 320 -0.28 -7.07 17.90
N CYS A 321 0.91 -6.75 18.44
CA CYS A 321 1.07 -5.59 19.32
C CYS A 321 0.71 -4.29 18.60
N PHE A 322 1.19 -4.09 17.38
CA PHE A 322 0.87 -2.91 16.58
C PHE A 322 -0.62 -2.84 16.22
N ALA A 323 -1.24 -3.96 15.86
CA ALA A 323 -2.69 -3.99 15.60
C ALA A 323 -3.50 -3.57 16.83
N LEU A 324 -3.11 -4.03 18.03
CA LEU A 324 -3.76 -3.61 19.27
C LEU A 324 -3.57 -2.12 19.57
N MET A 325 -2.40 -1.56 19.29
CA MET A 325 -2.12 -0.14 19.52
C MET A 325 -2.96 0.74 18.58
N ILE A 326 -2.97 0.43 17.28
CA ILE A 326 -3.79 1.17 16.29
C ILE A 326 -5.28 1.05 16.63
N ALA A 327 -5.74 -0.16 17.00
CA ALA A 327 -7.13 -0.35 17.38
C ALA A 327 -7.50 0.50 18.61
N ASN A 328 -6.62 0.58 19.61
CA ASN A 328 -6.85 1.43 20.78
C ASN A 328 -6.89 2.92 20.41
N ASP A 329 -6.06 3.37 19.47
CA ASP A 329 -5.99 4.77 19.00
C ASP A 329 -7.23 5.15 18.15
N LEU A 330 -7.74 4.24 17.34
CA LEU A 330 -8.92 4.44 16.50
C LEU A 330 -10.25 4.41 17.25
N PHE A 331 -10.32 3.75 18.42
CA PHE A 331 -11.57 3.56 19.18
C PHE A 331 -11.63 4.40 20.48
N ASN A 332 -10.59 5.15 20.82
CA ASN A 332 -10.56 6.14 21.90
C ASN A 332 -10.53 7.58 21.37
#